data_b1e3f37d1e9d04ec720e8edde48387cd
#
_entry.id   b1e3f37d1e9d04ec720e8edde48387cd
#
_cell.length_a   1.000
_cell.length_b   1.000
_cell.length_c   1.000
_cell.angle_alpha   90.00
_cell.angle_beta   90.00
_cell.angle_gamma   90.00
#
_symmetry.space_group_name_H-M   'P 1'
#
loop_
_entity.id
_entity.type
_entity.pdbx_description
1 polymer ?
#
loop_
_entity_poly.entity_id
_entity_poly.type
_entity_poly.pdbx_seq_one_letter_code
_entity_poly.pdbx_strand_id
1 'polypeptide(L)'
;MSTNQHMEEVINAQMKEIDDKYSEPSFWQRMKKMQAGLRCARDSKEYKESLIELQRLSAPAVAVFLPMFLVGILVLLSAAAKTEDRVIETQIMEVEEVKQLEEIKPLEKPPEETTDVTVDVQVDAPNVSETKPTDTVMSPQPQTFDAVQIVKSPVILKNIYGSTRNTGTRGAAMAKFGGDKQTEACVMRALRWLKKNQKTDGSWGAHPQAMAGLAVLTFLAHGEKPGDSAEFGATVQLALEFLMKSQQSNGRISSSYSHAIATYALCEAYGMTMNPNLKDAAEKALAVLITGQNPEGGWHYALVSTDKTSDTSVMGWCAQALKAGKMAQLHVEGLEKATKQAIQGFKRNAGPNGGFGYCGPGTGGLTAVGTLCMQLLGAADQKEVRFSLDMMDSWVPSMDKGGIGQYHYYYATQCRFHAGGKRWSEWNIMMKKCYVPAQKVTPADSSGYVDHKGVAQEIGYWENNDQHGDRPVMDTCLAALQLMVYYRYLPTTSASAIKVEEEIKVSAGDKEDIKVDAGNL
;
A
#
# COMPACT_ATOMS: atom_id res chain seq x y z
N MET A 1 40.25 50.50 -28.90
CA MET A 1 38.80 50.18 -29.16
C MET A 1 38.60 49.04 -30.15
N SER A 2 39.61 48.47 -30.80
CA SER A 2 39.42 47.48 -31.88
C SER A 2 39.44 45.99 -31.43
N THR A 3 39.99 45.64 -30.28
CA THR A 3 40.18 44.25 -29.89
C THR A 3 38.88 43.64 -29.26
N ASN A 4 38.07 44.43 -28.57
CA ASN A 4 36.83 43.99 -27.97
C ASN A 4 35.71 43.76 -29.00
N GLN A 5 35.67 44.60 -30.04
CA GLN A 5 34.67 44.42 -31.11
C GLN A 5 34.91 43.17 -31.94
N HIS A 6 36.16 42.84 -32.22
CA HIS A 6 36.51 41.65 -32.96
C HIS A 6 36.22 40.36 -32.13
N MET A 7 36.38 40.41 -30.81
CA MET A 7 36.05 39.30 -29.93
C MET A 7 34.55 39.07 -29.79
N GLU A 8 33.72 40.13 -29.74
CA GLU A 8 32.27 40.04 -29.78
C GLU A 8 31.76 39.48 -31.11
N GLU A 9 32.34 39.91 -32.25
CA GLU A 9 31.96 39.35 -33.55
C GLU A 9 32.27 37.86 -33.68
N VAL A 10 33.43 37.41 -33.15
CA VAL A 10 33.79 35.97 -33.13
C VAL A 10 32.88 35.15 -32.21
N ILE A 11 32.53 35.69 -31.04
CA ILE A 11 31.63 35.04 -30.10
C ILE A 11 30.21 34.95 -30.70
N ASN A 12 29.74 36.01 -31.30
CA ASN A 12 28.39 36.02 -31.95
C ASN A 12 28.34 35.10 -33.17
N ALA A 13 29.42 34.97 -33.93
CA ALA A 13 29.51 34.01 -35.04
C ALA A 13 29.50 32.55 -34.54
N GLN A 14 30.23 32.25 -33.47
CA GLN A 14 30.24 30.92 -32.83
C GLN A 14 28.88 30.59 -32.19
N MET A 15 28.25 31.56 -31.52
CA MET A 15 26.90 31.38 -30.96
C MET A 15 25.87 31.10 -32.04
N LYS A 16 25.97 31.79 -33.18
CA LYS A 16 25.09 31.55 -34.32
C LYS A 16 25.30 30.18 -34.96
N GLU A 17 26.54 29.74 -35.08
CA GLU A 17 26.89 28.40 -35.59
C GLU A 17 26.37 27.27 -34.64
N ILE A 18 26.40 27.51 -33.33
CA ILE A 18 25.84 26.63 -32.32
C ILE A 18 24.31 26.62 -32.41
N ASP A 19 23.67 27.78 -32.53
CA ASP A 19 22.21 27.94 -32.67
C ASP A 19 21.71 27.26 -33.96
N ASP A 20 22.39 27.43 -35.08
CA ASP A 20 22.06 26.81 -36.37
C ASP A 20 22.27 25.26 -36.32
N LYS A 21 23.19 24.77 -35.50
CA LYS A 21 23.49 23.34 -35.35
C LYS A 21 22.52 22.63 -34.43
N TYR A 22 21.93 23.32 -33.46
CA TYR A 22 21.01 22.77 -32.46
C TYR A 22 19.57 23.28 -32.59
N SER A 23 19.29 24.19 -33.55
CA SER A 23 17.91 24.60 -33.83
C SER A 23 17.12 23.43 -34.41
N GLU A 24 16.02 23.07 -33.75
CA GLU A 24 15.11 22.07 -34.29
C GLU A 24 14.56 22.55 -35.64
N PRO A 25 14.57 21.71 -36.68
CA PRO A 25 14.07 22.11 -37.99
C PRO A 25 12.58 22.48 -37.87
N SER A 26 12.20 23.60 -38.50
CA SER A 26 10.83 24.09 -38.48
C SER A 26 9.85 23.04 -39.04
N PHE A 27 8.58 23.10 -38.63
CA PHE A 27 7.52 22.19 -39.07
C PHE A 27 7.53 22.03 -40.61
N TRP A 28 7.68 23.12 -41.35
CA TRP A 28 7.72 23.10 -42.80
C TRP A 28 8.97 22.42 -43.38
N GLN A 29 10.10 22.57 -42.75
CA GLN A 29 11.34 21.85 -43.11
C GLN A 29 11.22 20.35 -42.86
N ARG A 30 10.62 19.95 -41.73
CA ARG A 30 10.32 18.54 -41.40
C ARG A 30 9.35 17.94 -42.43
N MET A 31 8.30 18.65 -42.80
CA MET A 31 7.33 18.23 -43.84
C MET A 31 7.99 18.03 -45.20
N LYS A 32 8.85 18.95 -45.65
CA LYS A 32 9.57 18.84 -46.93
C LYS A 32 10.54 17.63 -46.91
N LYS A 33 11.28 17.42 -45.82
CA LYS A 33 12.19 16.31 -45.66
C LYS A 33 11.44 14.98 -45.66
N MET A 34 10.32 14.90 -44.97
CA MET A 34 9.44 13.74 -44.95
C MET A 34 8.90 13.41 -46.35
N GLN A 35 8.37 14.38 -47.08
CA GLN A 35 7.88 14.15 -48.44
C GLN A 35 8.97 13.69 -49.39
N ALA A 36 10.18 14.20 -49.27
CA ALA A 36 11.32 13.77 -50.07
C ALA A 36 11.71 12.33 -49.76
N GLY A 37 11.79 11.96 -48.49
CA GLY A 37 12.15 10.60 -48.08
C GLY A 37 11.08 9.55 -48.41
N LEU A 38 9.80 9.89 -48.40
CA LEU A 38 8.72 8.97 -48.83
C LEU A 38 8.77 8.61 -50.35
N ARG A 39 9.54 9.37 -51.15
CA ARG A 39 9.77 9.09 -52.57
C ARG A 39 10.97 8.17 -52.82
N CYS A 40 11.76 7.89 -51.78
CA CYS A 40 12.89 6.97 -51.85
C CYS A 40 12.46 5.49 -51.85
N ALA A 41 13.39 4.59 -52.15
CA ALA A 41 13.11 3.14 -52.14
C ALA A 41 12.64 2.68 -50.74
N ARG A 42 11.65 1.78 -50.67
CA ARG A 42 11.01 1.35 -49.41
C ARG A 42 11.97 0.77 -48.37
N ASP A 43 13.10 0.23 -48.82
CA ASP A 43 14.11 -0.35 -47.94
C ASP A 43 15.17 0.65 -47.50
N SER A 44 15.14 1.89 -48.02
CA SER A 44 16.11 2.93 -47.67
C SER A 44 15.88 3.46 -46.25
N LYS A 45 16.94 3.96 -45.66
CA LYS A 45 16.92 4.57 -44.33
C LYS A 45 16.04 5.82 -44.31
N GLU A 46 16.11 6.63 -45.38
CA GLU A 46 15.37 7.86 -45.58
C GLU A 46 13.85 7.59 -45.61
N TYR A 47 13.41 6.49 -46.27
CA TYR A 47 12.01 6.10 -46.29
C TYR A 47 11.51 5.71 -44.92
N LYS A 48 12.26 4.91 -44.16
CA LYS A 48 11.90 4.45 -42.80
C LYS A 48 11.82 5.60 -41.82
N GLU A 49 12.79 6.52 -41.84
CA GLU A 49 12.78 7.74 -41.02
C GLU A 49 11.58 8.63 -41.37
N SER A 50 11.26 8.76 -42.64
CA SER A 50 10.11 9.56 -43.08
C SER A 50 8.78 8.93 -42.69
N LEU A 51 8.67 7.63 -42.61
CA LEU A 51 7.48 6.93 -42.13
C LEU A 51 7.24 7.18 -40.62
N ILE A 52 8.31 7.17 -39.84
CA ILE A 52 8.25 7.50 -38.41
C ILE A 52 7.83 8.97 -38.21
N GLU A 53 8.37 9.86 -39.01
CA GLU A 53 8.03 11.27 -38.96
C GLU A 53 6.58 11.54 -39.40
N LEU A 54 6.08 10.81 -40.39
CA LEU A 54 4.67 10.83 -40.80
C LEU A 54 3.74 10.41 -39.65
N GLN A 55 4.11 9.34 -38.93
CA GLN A 55 3.35 8.89 -37.76
C GLN A 55 3.34 9.94 -36.65
N ARG A 56 4.49 10.57 -36.37
CA ARG A 56 4.58 11.65 -35.37
C ARG A 56 3.75 12.87 -35.73
N LEU A 57 3.73 13.27 -37.00
CA LEU A 57 2.98 14.44 -37.45
C LEU A 57 1.48 14.15 -37.60
N SER A 58 1.09 12.92 -37.92
CA SER A 58 -0.32 12.53 -38.07
C SER A 58 -1.00 12.19 -36.72
N ALA A 59 -0.27 11.80 -35.71
CA ALA A 59 -0.85 11.41 -34.41
C ALA A 59 -1.73 12.51 -33.77
N PRO A 60 -1.33 13.80 -33.71
CA PRO A 60 -2.18 14.86 -33.20
C PRO A 60 -3.43 15.09 -34.05
N ALA A 61 -3.29 14.98 -35.37
CA ALA A 61 -4.42 15.15 -36.29
C ALA A 61 -5.45 14.02 -36.13
N VAL A 62 -5.00 12.78 -36.07
CA VAL A 62 -5.88 11.62 -35.80
C VAL A 62 -6.57 11.76 -34.44
N ALA A 63 -5.84 12.19 -33.41
CA ALA A 63 -6.40 12.38 -32.06
C ALA A 63 -7.53 13.44 -32.01
N VAL A 64 -7.51 14.44 -32.90
CA VAL A 64 -8.54 15.47 -32.94
C VAL A 64 -9.67 15.11 -33.93
N PHE A 65 -9.32 14.67 -35.14
CA PHE A 65 -10.31 14.46 -36.21
C PHE A 65 -11.10 13.17 -36.04
N LEU A 66 -10.51 12.09 -35.46
CA LEU A 66 -11.23 10.83 -35.26
C LEU A 66 -12.43 10.96 -34.31
N PRO A 67 -12.30 11.59 -33.12
CA PRO A 67 -13.43 11.84 -32.25
C PRO A 67 -14.49 12.75 -32.88
N MET A 68 -14.08 13.82 -33.60
CA MET A 68 -15.01 14.72 -34.30
C MET A 68 -15.77 13.98 -35.39
N PHE A 69 -15.14 13.11 -36.14
CA PHE A 69 -15.77 12.28 -37.16
C PHE A 69 -16.78 11.32 -36.56
N LEU A 70 -16.45 10.66 -35.43
CA LEU A 70 -17.35 9.76 -34.69
C LEU A 70 -18.59 10.53 -34.17
N VAL A 71 -18.37 11.69 -33.59
CA VAL A 71 -19.49 12.58 -33.17
C VAL A 71 -20.36 12.96 -34.35
N GLY A 72 -19.76 13.32 -35.49
CA GLY A 72 -20.48 13.62 -36.72
C GLY A 72 -21.35 12.45 -37.22
N ILE A 73 -20.83 11.23 -37.17
CA ILE A 73 -21.58 10.02 -37.52
C ILE A 73 -22.76 9.82 -36.54
N LEU A 74 -22.52 9.98 -35.22
CA LEU A 74 -23.59 9.85 -34.21
C LEU A 74 -24.71 10.88 -34.42
N VAL A 75 -24.38 12.12 -34.76
CA VAL A 75 -25.36 13.16 -35.07
C VAL A 75 -26.15 12.80 -36.35
N LEU A 76 -25.48 12.28 -37.38
CA LEU A 76 -26.14 11.86 -38.61
C LEU A 76 -27.06 10.65 -38.38
N LEU A 77 -26.64 9.69 -37.58
CA LEU A 77 -27.45 8.52 -37.20
C LEU A 77 -28.66 8.93 -36.34
N SER A 78 -28.50 9.88 -35.42
CA SER A 78 -29.59 10.41 -34.61
C SER A 78 -30.58 11.22 -35.44
N ALA A 79 -30.14 11.96 -36.47
CA ALA A 79 -30.99 12.68 -37.40
C ALA A 79 -31.76 11.77 -38.39
N ALA A 80 -31.19 10.58 -38.68
CA ALA A 80 -31.83 9.57 -39.54
C ALA A 80 -32.84 8.68 -38.79
N ALA A 81 -32.77 8.63 -37.45
CA ALA A 81 -33.79 7.97 -36.62
C ALA A 81 -35.02 8.91 -36.55
N LYS A 82 -36.01 8.66 -37.40
CA LYS A 82 -37.33 9.28 -37.26
C LYS A 82 -37.83 9.02 -35.85
N THR A 83 -38.03 10.08 -35.08
CA THR A 83 -38.68 10.06 -33.77
C THR A 83 -40.14 9.58 -33.96
N GLU A 84 -40.42 8.31 -33.62
CA GLU A 84 -41.77 7.96 -33.20
C GLU A 84 -41.93 8.54 -31.80
N ASP A 85 -42.83 9.52 -31.68
CA ASP A 85 -43.26 10.04 -30.38
C ASP A 85 -43.91 8.92 -29.56
N ARG A 86 -43.12 8.22 -28.77
CA ARG A 86 -43.63 7.40 -27.65
C ARG A 86 -43.89 8.35 -26.48
N VAL A 87 -45.14 8.75 -26.33
CA VAL A 87 -45.67 9.34 -25.12
C VAL A 87 -45.48 8.30 -24.02
N ILE A 88 -44.50 8.52 -23.13
CA ILE A 88 -44.37 7.74 -21.90
C ILE A 88 -45.38 8.36 -20.94
N GLU A 89 -46.54 7.73 -20.82
CA GLU A 89 -47.49 7.96 -19.71
C GLU A 89 -46.79 7.48 -18.43
N THR A 90 -46.26 8.41 -17.66
CA THR A 90 -45.84 8.17 -16.27
C THR A 90 -47.10 7.98 -15.44
N GLN A 91 -47.49 6.74 -15.19
CA GLN A 91 -48.41 6.43 -14.11
C GLN A 91 -47.73 6.77 -12.79
N ILE A 92 -48.17 7.85 -12.18
CA ILE A 92 -47.87 8.15 -10.79
C ILE A 92 -48.62 7.12 -9.97
N MET A 93 -47.93 6.09 -9.48
CA MET A 93 -48.46 5.23 -8.42
C MET A 93 -48.58 6.08 -7.16
N GLU A 94 -49.79 6.37 -6.73
CA GLU A 94 -50.08 6.87 -5.39
C GLU A 94 -49.49 5.88 -4.38
N VAL A 95 -48.61 6.40 -3.52
CA VAL A 95 -48.06 5.65 -2.40
C VAL A 95 -49.23 5.47 -1.40
N GLU A 96 -49.76 4.25 -1.27
CA GLU A 96 -50.64 3.92 -0.19
C GLU A 96 -49.96 4.20 1.15
N GLU A 97 -50.65 4.92 2.02
CA GLU A 97 -50.27 5.20 3.39
C GLU A 97 -49.84 3.91 4.10
N VAL A 98 -48.60 3.88 4.55
CA VAL A 98 -48.07 2.79 5.38
C VAL A 98 -48.85 2.80 6.69
N LYS A 99 -49.74 1.83 6.86
CA LYS A 99 -50.40 1.54 8.14
C LYS A 99 -49.32 1.38 9.22
N GLN A 100 -49.50 2.10 10.30
CA GLN A 100 -48.71 1.99 11.52
C GLN A 100 -48.55 0.51 11.92
N LEU A 101 -47.30 0.06 12.04
CA LEU A 101 -46.97 -1.23 12.62
C LEU A 101 -47.44 -1.27 14.05
N GLU A 102 -48.34 -2.20 14.36
CA GLU A 102 -48.78 -2.52 15.73
C GLU A 102 -47.53 -2.92 16.57
N GLU A 103 -47.50 -2.42 17.81
CA GLU A 103 -46.52 -2.77 18.81
C GLU A 103 -46.40 -4.29 18.96
N ILE A 104 -45.21 -4.81 18.68
CA ILE A 104 -44.85 -6.20 18.94
C ILE A 104 -44.74 -6.39 20.45
N LYS A 105 -45.67 -7.12 21.06
CA LYS A 105 -45.57 -7.56 22.45
C LYS A 105 -44.30 -8.39 22.64
N PRO A 106 -43.60 -8.20 23.79
CA PRO A 106 -42.39 -8.99 24.11
C PRO A 106 -42.73 -10.49 24.19
N LEU A 107 -41.98 -11.34 23.49
CA LEU A 107 -42.04 -12.78 23.63
C LEU A 107 -41.66 -13.18 25.06
N GLU A 108 -42.50 -13.93 25.72
CA GLU A 108 -42.21 -14.60 26.98
C GLU A 108 -41.02 -15.57 26.81
N LYS A 109 -40.08 -15.53 27.76
CA LYS A 109 -38.94 -16.44 27.80
C LYS A 109 -39.44 -17.89 27.96
N PRO A 110 -38.83 -18.86 27.19
CA PRO A 110 -39.04 -20.27 27.49
C PRO A 110 -38.44 -20.64 28.85
N PRO A 111 -39.00 -21.63 29.56
CA PRO A 111 -38.45 -22.06 30.85
C PRO A 111 -37.08 -22.71 30.71
N GLU A 112 -36.18 -22.37 31.62
CA GLU A 112 -34.85 -22.97 31.77
C GLU A 112 -34.99 -24.44 32.17
N GLU A 113 -34.67 -25.37 31.29
CA GLU A 113 -34.38 -26.76 31.66
C GLU A 113 -32.92 -26.83 32.13
N THR A 114 -32.74 -26.96 33.42
CA THR A 114 -31.47 -27.33 34.05
C THR A 114 -31.26 -28.82 33.90
N THR A 115 -30.39 -29.23 33.00
CA THR A 115 -29.80 -30.57 33.03
C THR A 115 -28.34 -30.45 33.50
N ASP A 116 -28.11 -30.72 34.77
CA ASP A 116 -26.80 -31.01 35.32
C ASP A 116 -26.28 -32.33 34.70
N VAL A 117 -25.30 -32.19 33.79
CA VAL A 117 -24.49 -33.32 33.36
C VAL A 117 -23.08 -33.13 33.94
N THR A 118 -22.84 -33.73 35.08
CA THR A 118 -21.50 -33.95 35.65
C THR A 118 -20.79 -35.02 34.84
N VAL A 119 -19.85 -34.64 33.99
CA VAL A 119 -18.91 -35.58 33.37
C VAL A 119 -17.65 -35.64 34.22
N ASP A 120 -17.50 -36.73 34.92
CA ASP A 120 -16.29 -37.08 35.69
C ASP A 120 -15.20 -37.53 34.70
N VAL A 121 -14.22 -36.66 34.40
CA VAL A 121 -13.05 -37.02 33.61
C VAL A 121 -11.89 -37.24 34.55
N GLN A 122 -11.59 -38.46 34.85
CA GLN A 122 -10.32 -38.87 35.47
C GLN A 122 -9.19 -38.62 34.48
N VAL A 123 -8.32 -37.65 34.79
CA VAL A 123 -7.06 -37.44 34.10
C VAL A 123 -5.93 -38.09 34.90
N ASP A 124 -5.39 -39.19 34.39
CA ASP A 124 -4.17 -39.79 34.89
C ASP A 124 -2.98 -38.82 34.63
N ALA A 125 -2.37 -38.36 35.71
CA ALA A 125 -1.17 -37.51 35.62
C ALA A 125 0.08 -38.42 35.43
N PRO A 126 0.93 -38.11 34.41
CA PRO A 126 2.21 -38.82 34.30
C PRO A 126 3.21 -38.34 35.37
N ASN A 127 3.84 -39.30 36.03
CA ASN A 127 4.90 -39.14 37.01
C ASN A 127 6.10 -38.37 36.40
N VAL A 128 6.42 -37.19 36.94
CA VAL A 128 7.62 -36.43 36.60
C VAL A 128 8.72 -36.77 37.59
N SER A 129 9.77 -37.47 37.13
CA SER A 129 11.01 -37.66 37.86
C SER A 129 11.73 -36.36 38.13
N GLU A 130 12.09 -36.11 39.36
CA GLU A 130 12.90 -34.98 39.80
C GLU A 130 14.30 -35.03 39.18
N THR A 131 14.64 -34.04 38.34
CA THR A 131 16.01 -33.71 38.00
C THR A 131 16.39 -32.37 38.65
N LYS A 132 17.52 -32.39 39.39
CA LYS A 132 18.07 -31.24 40.10
C LYS A 132 18.35 -30.05 39.16
N PRO A 133 18.13 -28.81 39.62
CA PRO A 133 18.43 -27.63 38.83
C PRO A 133 19.93 -27.36 38.74
N THR A 134 20.41 -27.18 37.54
CA THR A 134 21.72 -26.57 37.26
C THR A 134 21.52 -25.05 37.16
N ASP A 135 22.39 -24.30 37.83
CA ASP A 135 22.37 -22.83 37.84
C ASP A 135 22.37 -22.25 36.43
N THR A 136 21.23 -21.76 36.00
CA THR A 136 21.10 -20.92 34.80
C THR A 136 20.95 -19.47 35.25
N VAL A 137 21.86 -18.65 34.78
CA VAL A 137 21.87 -17.18 34.94
C VAL A 137 20.49 -16.65 34.56
N MET A 138 19.76 -16.09 35.53
CA MET A 138 18.47 -15.42 35.31
C MET A 138 18.67 -14.22 34.44
N SER A 139 18.19 -14.30 33.20
CA SER A 139 17.88 -13.13 32.40
C SER A 139 16.78 -12.34 33.11
N PRO A 140 16.85 -11.00 33.23
CA PRO A 140 15.81 -10.23 33.91
C PRO A 140 14.48 -10.44 33.21
N GLN A 141 13.50 -10.96 33.96
CA GLN A 141 12.12 -11.06 33.47
C GLN A 141 11.61 -9.67 33.13
N PRO A 142 11.05 -9.47 31.93
CA PRO A 142 10.37 -8.21 31.62
C PRO A 142 9.20 -8.05 32.61
N GLN A 143 9.11 -6.87 33.22
CA GLN A 143 7.94 -6.54 34.04
C GLN A 143 6.70 -6.72 33.18
N THR A 144 5.81 -7.61 33.61
CA THR A 144 4.55 -7.91 32.95
C THR A 144 3.66 -6.68 32.95
N PHE A 145 3.66 -5.93 31.86
CA PHE A 145 2.44 -5.23 31.47
C PHE A 145 1.38 -6.31 31.24
N ASP A 146 0.16 -6.11 31.73
CA ASP A 146 -0.93 -7.03 31.49
C ASP A 146 -0.92 -7.43 30.02
N ALA A 147 -0.73 -8.72 29.78
CA ALA A 147 -0.51 -9.24 28.42
C ALA A 147 -1.58 -8.65 27.50
N VAL A 148 -1.15 -8.15 26.33
CA VAL A 148 -2.06 -7.61 25.34
C VAL A 148 -3.08 -8.68 24.98
N GLN A 149 -4.22 -8.74 25.68
CA GLN A 149 -5.23 -9.75 25.50
C GLN A 149 -5.98 -9.52 24.22
N ILE A 150 -6.12 -10.58 23.43
CA ILE A 150 -6.96 -10.56 22.24
C ILE A 150 -8.42 -10.59 22.69
N VAL A 151 -9.12 -9.49 22.51
CA VAL A 151 -10.56 -9.46 22.75
C VAL A 151 -11.25 -10.07 21.53
N LYS A 152 -11.97 -11.17 21.72
CA LYS A 152 -12.80 -11.77 20.66
C LYS A 152 -13.93 -10.79 20.32
N SER A 153 -13.77 -10.08 19.21
CA SER A 153 -14.69 -9.04 18.75
C SER A 153 -15.81 -9.57 17.86
N PRO A 154 -16.97 -8.87 17.82
CA PRO A 154 -18.04 -9.22 16.88
C PRO A 154 -17.62 -9.11 15.41
N VAL A 155 -18.34 -9.82 14.58
CA VAL A 155 -18.11 -10.26 13.19
C VAL A 155 -17.59 -9.20 12.20
N ILE A 156 -17.83 -7.89 12.43
CA ILE A 156 -17.60 -6.85 11.43
C ILE A 156 -16.11 -6.50 11.23
N LEU A 157 -15.30 -6.53 12.29
CA LEU A 157 -13.87 -6.19 12.20
C LEU A 157 -12.98 -7.34 11.73
N LYS A 158 -13.42 -8.58 11.89
CA LYS A 158 -12.70 -9.76 11.38
C LYS A 158 -12.46 -9.72 9.87
N ASN A 159 -13.35 -9.07 9.11
CA ASN A 159 -13.31 -9.07 7.66
C ASN A 159 -12.32 -8.06 7.06
N ILE A 160 -12.01 -6.97 7.76
CA ILE A 160 -11.15 -5.90 7.21
C ILE A 160 -9.66 -6.22 7.36
N TYR A 161 -9.25 -6.79 8.49
CA TYR A 161 -7.85 -7.10 8.80
C TYR A 161 -7.54 -8.60 8.91
N GLY A 162 -8.53 -9.49 8.87
CA GLY A 162 -8.36 -10.89 9.25
C GLY A 162 -8.68 -11.93 8.19
N SER A 163 -9.51 -11.64 7.18
CA SER A 163 -10.02 -12.68 6.29
C SER A 163 -8.96 -13.24 5.33
N THR A 164 -8.01 -12.41 4.87
CA THR A 164 -7.00 -12.83 3.88
C THR A 164 -5.61 -13.07 4.49
N ARG A 165 -5.35 -12.61 5.72
CA ARG A 165 -4.04 -12.72 6.37
C ARG A 165 -3.88 -13.99 7.20
N ASN A 166 -4.95 -14.68 7.54
CA ASN A 166 -4.85 -15.92 8.30
C ASN A 166 -4.37 -17.08 7.41
N THR A 167 -3.81 -18.11 8.03
CA THR A 167 -3.15 -19.23 7.35
C THR A 167 -4.07 -19.94 6.37
N GLY A 168 -5.37 -20.07 6.68
CA GLY A 168 -6.33 -20.79 5.82
C GLY A 168 -6.67 -20.07 4.50
N THR A 169 -6.71 -18.74 4.50
CA THR A 169 -7.14 -17.93 3.34
C THR A 169 -5.98 -17.30 2.58
N ARG A 170 -4.81 -17.13 3.23
CA ARG A 170 -3.62 -16.51 2.63
C ARG A 170 -3.17 -17.20 1.34
N GLY A 171 -3.12 -18.54 1.34
CA GLY A 171 -2.75 -19.31 0.16
C GLY A 171 -3.68 -19.08 -1.04
N ALA A 172 -4.99 -19.01 -0.81
CA ALA A 172 -5.98 -18.72 -1.84
C ALA A 172 -5.83 -17.29 -2.40
N ALA A 173 -5.61 -16.30 -1.53
CA ALA A 173 -5.35 -14.92 -1.94
C ALA A 173 -4.06 -14.79 -2.75
N MET A 174 -2.98 -15.44 -2.32
CA MET A 174 -1.72 -15.50 -3.08
C MET A 174 -1.93 -16.09 -4.46
N ALA A 175 -2.57 -17.26 -4.57
CA ALA A 175 -2.84 -17.92 -5.84
C ALA A 175 -3.68 -17.03 -6.77
N LYS A 176 -4.71 -16.36 -6.23
CA LYS A 176 -5.59 -15.47 -6.99
C LYS A 176 -4.87 -14.26 -7.57
N PHE A 177 -3.98 -13.65 -6.81
CA PHE A 177 -3.32 -12.39 -7.19
C PHE A 177 -1.88 -12.56 -7.72
N GLY A 178 -1.41 -13.79 -7.90
CA GLY A 178 -0.14 -14.11 -8.55
C GLY A 178 1.07 -14.19 -7.63
N GLY A 179 0.85 -14.37 -6.33
CA GLY A 179 1.88 -14.78 -5.36
C GLY A 179 2.20 -16.27 -5.52
N ASP A 180 3.33 -16.72 -4.98
CA ASP A 180 3.80 -18.09 -5.04
C ASP A 180 4.61 -18.49 -3.80
N LYS A 181 5.01 -19.77 -3.75
CA LYS A 181 5.82 -20.30 -2.63
C LYS A 181 7.17 -19.58 -2.47
N GLN A 182 7.76 -19.06 -3.55
CA GLN A 182 9.04 -18.37 -3.49
C GLN A 182 8.88 -16.99 -2.84
N THR A 183 7.81 -16.25 -3.20
CA THR A 183 7.50 -14.96 -2.56
C THR A 183 7.24 -15.15 -1.06
N GLU A 184 6.49 -16.20 -0.68
CA GLU A 184 6.23 -16.49 0.74
C GLU A 184 7.50 -16.90 1.50
N ALA A 185 8.36 -17.71 0.89
CA ALA A 185 9.65 -18.06 1.49
C ALA A 185 10.52 -16.82 1.74
N CYS A 186 10.54 -15.86 0.80
CA CYS A 186 11.22 -14.59 1.00
C CYS A 186 10.63 -13.79 2.17
N VAL A 187 9.31 -13.75 2.29
CA VAL A 187 8.63 -13.08 3.41
C VAL A 187 9.02 -13.73 4.74
N MET A 188 8.93 -15.05 4.85
CA MET A 188 9.29 -15.77 6.08
C MET A 188 10.74 -15.52 6.50
N ARG A 189 11.69 -15.55 5.57
CA ARG A 189 13.09 -15.22 5.84
C ARG A 189 13.26 -13.78 6.35
N ALA A 190 12.50 -12.83 5.79
CA ALA A 190 12.51 -11.45 6.23
C ALA A 190 11.96 -11.26 7.65
N LEU A 191 10.85 -11.90 7.98
CA LEU A 191 10.28 -11.86 9.34
C LEU A 191 11.26 -12.44 10.37
N ARG A 192 11.93 -13.54 10.05
CA ARG A 192 12.95 -14.15 10.90
C ARG A 192 14.17 -13.25 11.06
N TRP A 193 14.60 -12.61 9.98
CA TRP A 193 15.68 -11.64 10.03
C TRP A 193 15.32 -10.43 10.91
N LEU A 194 14.11 -9.88 10.78
CA LEU A 194 13.62 -8.79 11.62
C LEU A 194 13.57 -9.21 13.09
N LYS A 195 13.03 -10.39 13.40
CA LYS A 195 13.01 -10.90 14.77
C LYS A 195 14.42 -11.04 15.36
N LYS A 196 15.36 -11.61 14.60
CA LYS A 196 16.74 -11.78 15.04
C LYS A 196 17.45 -10.45 15.34
N ASN A 197 17.11 -9.41 14.60
CA ASN A 197 17.75 -8.09 14.68
C ASN A 197 16.95 -7.07 15.52
N GLN A 198 15.92 -7.51 16.24
CA GLN A 198 15.21 -6.68 17.20
C GLN A 198 16.11 -6.38 18.40
N LYS A 199 16.15 -5.11 18.81
CA LYS A 199 16.84 -4.71 20.04
C LYS A 199 16.05 -5.13 21.27
N THR A 200 16.72 -5.19 22.41
CA THR A 200 16.10 -5.58 23.70
C THR A 200 14.96 -4.67 24.15
N ASP A 201 14.95 -3.42 23.70
CA ASP A 201 13.87 -2.46 23.96
C ASP A 201 12.66 -2.62 23.02
N GLY A 202 12.73 -3.53 22.04
CA GLY A 202 11.69 -3.77 21.05
C GLY A 202 11.84 -2.98 19.74
N SER A 203 12.87 -2.17 19.61
CA SER A 203 13.11 -1.28 18.46
C SER A 203 14.10 -1.84 17.44
N TRP A 204 14.29 -1.11 16.33
CA TRP A 204 15.31 -1.32 15.29
C TRP A 204 15.92 0.02 14.84
N GLY A 205 17.09 -0.05 14.22
CA GLY A 205 17.71 1.04 13.47
C GLY A 205 18.07 2.27 14.31
N ALA A 206 18.33 3.38 13.63
CA ALA A 206 18.66 4.68 14.21
C ALA A 206 17.44 5.58 14.40
N HIS A 207 16.36 5.34 13.61
CA HIS A 207 15.05 5.99 13.77
C HIS A 207 14.05 5.01 14.42
N PRO A 208 14.21 4.72 15.73
CA PRO A 208 13.63 3.53 16.34
C PRO A 208 12.09 3.49 16.26
N GLN A 209 11.39 4.63 16.38
CA GLN A 209 9.92 4.64 16.30
C GLN A 209 9.42 4.35 14.87
N ALA A 210 10.09 4.88 13.84
CA ALA A 210 9.74 4.59 12.46
C ALA A 210 9.99 3.13 12.11
N MET A 211 11.16 2.61 12.49
CA MET A 211 11.54 1.23 12.18
C MET A 211 10.72 0.21 12.95
N ALA A 212 10.41 0.46 14.22
CA ALA A 212 9.47 -0.36 14.99
C ALA A 212 8.07 -0.36 14.36
N GLY A 213 7.58 0.80 13.94
CA GLY A 213 6.30 0.92 13.23
C GLY A 213 6.29 0.12 11.92
N LEU A 214 7.32 0.24 11.08
CA LEU A 214 7.43 -0.53 9.83
C LEU A 214 7.53 -2.04 10.09
N ALA A 215 8.32 -2.47 11.09
CA ALA A 215 8.43 -3.87 11.46
C ALA A 215 7.08 -4.42 11.96
N VAL A 216 6.39 -3.70 12.83
CA VAL A 216 5.02 -4.06 13.26
C VAL A 216 4.10 -4.22 12.07
N LEU A 217 4.04 -3.24 11.16
CA LEU A 217 3.22 -3.33 9.94
C LEU A 217 3.58 -4.55 9.09
N THR A 218 4.86 -4.92 9.04
CA THR A 218 5.34 -6.09 8.29
C THR A 218 4.85 -7.39 8.93
N PHE A 219 4.97 -7.54 10.23
CA PHE A 219 4.43 -8.71 10.95
C PHE A 219 2.90 -8.79 10.86
N LEU A 220 2.21 -7.68 11.10
CA LEU A 220 0.75 -7.63 11.00
C LEU A 220 0.25 -7.94 9.58
N ALA A 221 0.97 -7.51 8.55
CA ALA A 221 0.65 -7.82 7.16
C ALA A 221 0.68 -9.33 6.89
N HIS A 222 1.59 -10.07 7.52
CA HIS A 222 1.65 -11.53 7.46
C HIS A 222 0.56 -12.20 8.32
N GLY A 223 -0.10 -11.47 9.19
CA GLY A 223 -1.12 -11.99 10.10
C GLY A 223 -0.60 -12.30 11.51
N GLU A 224 0.66 -11.95 11.79
CA GLU A 224 1.26 -12.17 13.10
C GLU A 224 0.68 -11.19 14.12
N LYS A 225 0.30 -11.71 15.29
CA LYS A 225 -0.33 -10.93 16.36
C LYS A 225 0.47 -11.00 17.65
N PRO A 226 0.45 -9.93 18.45
CA PRO A 226 1.11 -9.95 19.76
C PRO A 226 0.50 -11.03 20.65
N GLY A 227 1.34 -11.82 21.28
CA GLY A 227 0.93 -12.87 22.22
C GLY A 227 0.22 -14.10 21.65
N ASP A 228 -0.18 -14.09 20.37
CA ASP A 228 -0.95 -15.17 19.73
C ASP A 228 -0.08 -16.00 18.76
N SER A 229 0.81 -15.34 18.05
CA SER A 229 1.68 -16.01 17.07
C SER A 229 2.87 -16.68 17.74
N ALA A 230 2.98 -18.01 17.59
CA ALA A 230 3.99 -18.83 18.28
C ALA A 230 5.43 -18.40 17.95
N GLU A 231 5.73 -18.09 16.68
CA GLU A 231 7.09 -17.71 16.27
C GLU A 231 7.38 -16.23 16.48
N PHE A 232 6.42 -15.32 16.20
CA PHE A 232 6.68 -13.89 16.12
C PHE A 232 5.91 -13.04 17.15
N GLY A 233 4.98 -13.62 17.90
CA GLY A 233 4.10 -12.87 18.80
C GLY A 233 4.83 -12.04 19.83
N ALA A 234 5.89 -12.58 20.44
CA ALA A 234 6.72 -11.84 21.40
C ALA A 234 7.44 -10.65 20.77
N THR A 235 7.93 -10.80 19.53
CA THR A 235 8.56 -9.71 18.77
C THR A 235 7.58 -8.57 18.49
N VAL A 236 6.36 -8.90 18.05
CA VAL A 236 5.31 -7.91 17.79
C VAL A 236 4.90 -7.21 19.09
N GLN A 237 4.78 -7.98 20.19
CA GLN A 237 4.45 -7.46 21.52
C GLN A 237 5.47 -6.41 21.97
N LEU A 238 6.76 -6.75 21.97
CA LEU A 238 7.84 -5.84 22.40
C LEU A 238 7.89 -4.57 21.56
N ALA A 239 7.66 -4.69 20.25
CA ALA A 239 7.65 -3.52 19.36
C ALA A 239 6.46 -2.58 19.65
N LEU A 240 5.27 -3.13 19.89
CA LEU A 240 4.10 -2.34 20.27
C LEU A 240 4.29 -1.67 21.63
N GLU A 241 4.84 -2.38 22.61
CA GLU A 241 5.18 -1.80 23.92
C GLU A 241 6.18 -0.66 23.80
N PHE A 242 7.22 -0.82 22.95
CA PHE A 242 8.18 0.25 22.65
C PHE A 242 7.48 1.49 22.09
N LEU A 243 6.58 1.32 21.11
CA LEU A 243 5.84 2.44 20.52
C LEU A 243 4.94 3.14 21.55
N MET A 244 4.21 2.38 22.36
CA MET A 244 3.36 2.94 23.41
C MET A 244 4.19 3.67 24.49
N LYS A 245 5.32 3.11 24.92
CA LYS A 245 6.25 3.75 25.87
C LYS A 245 6.90 5.03 25.30
N SER A 246 7.07 5.12 23.99
CA SER A 246 7.58 6.32 23.31
C SER A 246 6.55 7.44 23.22
N GLN A 247 5.27 7.16 23.50
CA GLN A 247 4.20 8.14 23.41
C GLN A 247 4.21 9.11 24.58
N GLN A 248 4.25 10.40 24.26
CA GLN A 248 4.16 11.49 25.22
C GLN A 248 2.70 11.71 25.68
N SER A 249 2.50 12.45 26.76
CA SER A 249 1.18 12.77 27.30
C SER A 249 0.24 13.46 26.31
N ASN A 250 0.81 14.23 25.36
CA ASN A 250 0.05 14.90 24.29
C ASN A 250 -0.26 13.98 23.09
N GLY A 251 0.05 12.70 23.18
CA GLY A 251 -0.17 11.72 22.11
C GLY A 251 0.95 11.61 21.09
N ARG A 252 1.94 12.50 21.09
CA ARG A 252 3.05 12.47 20.13
C ARG A 252 4.03 11.35 20.47
N ILE A 253 4.38 10.53 19.48
CA ILE A 253 5.37 9.44 19.65
C ILE A 253 6.76 9.91 19.21
N SER A 254 6.83 10.68 18.13
CA SER A 254 8.05 11.22 17.56
C SER A 254 7.72 12.41 16.64
N SER A 255 8.63 12.80 15.77
CA SER A 255 8.39 13.84 14.77
C SER A 255 8.12 13.23 13.39
N SER A 256 7.49 13.98 12.49
CA SER A 256 7.38 13.70 11.06
C SER A 256 6.96 12.26 10.72
N TYR A 257 7.75 11.61 9.88
CA TYR A 257 7.54 10.23 9.43
C TYR A 257 7.41 9.23 10.58
N SER A 258 8.29 9.36 11.58
CA SER A 258 8.32 8.39 12.69
C SER A 258 7.02 8.38 13.46
N HIS A 259 6.41 9.56 13.69
CA HIS A 259 5.10 9.64 14.33
C HIS A 259 4.00 9.04 13.44
N ALA A 260 3.96 9.41 12.17
CA ALA A 260 2.92 8.94 11.24
C ALA A 260 2.98 7.41 11.01
N ILE A 261 4.19 6.84 10.86
CA ILE A 261 4.39 5.39 10.69
C ILE A 261 4.00 4.64 11.98
N ALA A 262 4.41 5.14 13.15
CA ALA A 262 4.03 4.55 14.44
C ALA A 262 2.50 4.61 14.66
N THR A 263 1.87 5.73 14.33
CA THR A 263 0.40 5.89 14.39
C THR A 263 -0.30 4.87 13.48
N TYR A 264 0.18 4.70 12.25
CA TYR A 264 -0.35 3.70 11.33
C TYR A 264 -0.26 2.29 11.91
N ALA A 265 0.90 1.93 12.47
CA ALA A 265 1.12 0.62 13.08
C ALA A 265 0.21 0.37 14.29
N LEU A 266 0.04 1.36 15.17
CA LEU A 266 -0.88 1.26 16.32
C LEU A 266 -2.34 1.09 15.89
N CYS A 267 -2.79 1.84 14.88
CA CYS A 267 -4.14 1.72 14.34
C CYS A 267 -4.39 0.32 13.72
N GLU A 268 -3.44 -0.19 12.94
CA GLU A 268 -3.56 -1.53 12.32
C GLU A 268 -3.51 -2.63 13.39
N ALA A 269 -2.62 -2.50 14.38
CA ALA A 269 -2.54 -3.43 15.50
C ALA A 269 -3.82 -3.46 16.33
N TYR A 270 -4.41 -2.30 16.62
CA TYR A 270 -5.71 -2.25 17.28
C TYR A 270 -6.80 -2.92 16.44
N GLY A 271 -6.89 -2.60 15.15
CA GLY A 271 -7.88 -3.22 14.25
C GLY A 271 -7.78 -4.75 14.15
N MET A 272 -6.59 -5.32 14.36
CA MET A 272 -6.36 -6.76 14.35
C MET A 272 -6.57 -7.44 15.71
N THR A 273 -6.42 -6.72 16.82
CA THR A 273 -6.40 -7.31 18.17
C THR A 273 -7.58 -6.87 19.04
N MET A 274 -8.15 -5.70 18.75
CA MET A 274 -9.18 -5.02 19.55
C MET A 274 -8.73 -4.74 21.01
N ASN A 275 -7.41 -4.62 21.23
CA ASN A 275 -6.85 -4.38 22.56
C ASN A 275 -7.14 -2.94 23.03
N PRO A 276 -7.78 -2.73 24.21
CA PRO A 276 -8.11 -1.41 24.69
C PRO A 276 -6.90 -0.47 24.88
N ASN A 277 -5.75 -1.00 25.31
CA ASN A 277 -4.53 -0.22 25.49
C ASN A 277 -3.99 0.33 24.16
N LEU A 278 -4.08 -0.47 23.09
CA LEU A 278 -3.73 -0.02 21.75
C LEU A 278 -4.73 1.00 21.20
N LYS A 279 -6.01 0.90 21.59
CA LYS A 279 -7.04 1.86 21.21
C LYS A 279 -6.69 3.27 21.69
N ASP A 280 -6.45 3.40 22.98
CA ASP A 280 -6.13 4.70 23.60
C ASP A 280 -4.87 5.33 22.97
N ALA A 281 -3.81 4.52 22.80
CA ALA A 281 -2.57 4.97 22.18
C ALA A 281 -2.78 5.41 20.71
N ALA A 282 -3.53 4.64 19.93
CA ALA A 282 -3.83 4.94 18.52
C ALA A 282 -4.70 6.20 18.37
N GLU A 283 -5.74 6.36 19.21
CA GLU A 283 -6.61 7.54 19.20
C GLU A 283 -5.84 8.81 19.55
N LYS A 284 -4.99 8.78 20.59
CA LYS A 284 -4.12 9.90 20.95
C LYS A 284 -3.11 10.25 19.84
N ALA A 285 -2.52 9.25 19.22
CA ALA A 285 -1.58 9.48 18.12
C ALA A 285 -2.28 10.05 16.87
N LEU A 286 -3.47 9.55 16.52
CA LEU A 286 -4.31 10.11 15.44
C LEU A 286 -4.70 11.57 15.71
N ALA A 287 -5.04 11.92 16.94
CA ALA A 287 -5.39 13.29 17.31
C ALA A 287 -4.26 14.27 16.98
N VAL A 288 -2.99 13.87 17.16
CA VAL A 288 -1.83 14.69 16.76
C VAL A 288 -1.79 14.93 15.27
N LEU A 289 -2.07 13.90 14.45
CA LEU A 289 -2.13 14.06 12.99
C LEU A 289 -3.30 14.95 12.57
N ILE A 290 -4.47 14.77 13.17
CA ILE A 290 -5.68 15.55 12.86
C ILE A 290 -5.48 17.02 13.20
N THR A 291 -4.99 17.33 14.40
CA THR A 291 -4.74 18.71 14.84
C THR A 291 -3.54 19.35 14.14
N GLY A 292 -2.58 18.54 13.70
CA GLY A 292 -1.41 18.98 12.94
C GLY A 292 -1.64 19.19 11.46
N GLN A 293 -2.83 18.83 10.92
CA GLN A 293 -3.16 19.08 9.52
C GLN A 293 -3.31 20.57 9.25
N ASN A 294 -2.62 21.07 8.24
CA ASN A 294 -2.71 22.48 7.86
C ASN A 294 -4.05 22.80 7.15
N PRO A 295 -4.44 24.08 7.04
CA PRO A 295 -5.71 24.48 6.41
C PRO A 295 -5.86 24.02 4.95
N GLU A 296 -4.74 23.74 4.27
CA GLU A 296 -4.72 23.25 2.89
C GLU A 296 -4.95 21.74 2.76
N GLY A 297 -5.02 21.03 3.89
CA GLY A 297 -5.31 19.61 3.97
C GLY A 297 -4.07 18.72 3.98
N GLY A 298 -2.87 19.28 4.12
CA GLY A 298 -1.62 18.52 4.12
C GLY A 298 -0.88 18.56 5.44
N TRP A 299 0.33 18.01 5.43
CA TRP A 299 1.28 17.97 6.55
C TRP A 299 2.70 18.22 6.05
N HIS A 300 3.52 18.73 6.96
CA HIS A 300 4.96 18.87 6.79
C HIS A 300 5.71 18.25 7.97
N TYR A 301 7.02 18.37 8.03
CA TYR A 301 7.87 17.70 9.04
C TYR A 301 7.52 18.02 10.50
N ALA A 302 7.06 19.24 10.80
CA ALA A 302 6.71 19.60 12.16
C ALA A 302 5.39 18.98 12.64
N LEU A 303 4.51 18.58 11.72
CA LEU A 303 3.14 18.12 12.00
C LEU A 303 2.37 19.14 12.83
N VAL A 304 2.34 20.38 12.37
CA VAL A 304 1.61 21.50 12.99
C VAL A 304 0.72 22.19 11.97
N SER A 305 -0.45 22.63 12.40
CA SER A 305 -1.45 23.24 11.52
C SER A 305 -1.02 24.61 10.95
N THR A 306 0.04 25.20 11.46
CA THR A 306 0.60 26.46 10.98
C THR A 306 1.58 26.30 9.80
N ASP A 307 1.91 25.07 9.43
CA ASP A 307 2.75 24.80 8.24
C ASP A 307 2.07 25.34 6.99
N LYS A 308 2.84 26.08 6.18
CA LYS A 308 2.34 26.72 4.95
C LYS A 308 2.46 25.83 3.71
N THR A 309 3.21 24.76 3.81
CA THR A 309 3.48 23.83 2.72
C THR A 309 3.14 22.41 3.16
N SER A 310 2.90 21.54 2.19
CA SER A 310 2.50 20.16 2.38
C SER A 310 3.47 19.25 1.63
N ASP A 311 4.23 18.44 2.37
CA ASP A 311 5.17 17.47 1.79
C ASP A 311 4.44 16.17 1.45
N THR A 312 4.36 15.81 0.17
CA THR A 312 3.67 14.61 -0.31
C THR A 312 4.17 13.33 0.36
N SER A 313 5.45 13.23 0.69
CA SER A 313 6.00 12.03 1.32
C SER A 313 5.57 11.89 2.79
N VAL A 314 5.52 12.99 3.54
CA VAL A 314 4.98 13.01 4.91
C VAL A 314 3.47 12.76 4.89
N MET A 315 2.76 13.45 3.99
CA MET A 315 1.32 13.25 3.77
C MET A 315 0.99 11.79 3.50
N GLY A 316 1.87 11.07 2.79
CA GLY A 316 1.70 9.66 2.45
C GLY A 316 1.51 8.77 3.67
N TRP A 317 2.33 8.94 4.69
CA TRP A 317 2.20 8.19 5.94
C TRP A 317 1.04 8.67 6.81
N CYS A 318 0.82 9.98 6.87
CA CYS A 318 -0.33 10.54 7.59
C CYS A 318 -1.66 10.03 7.02
N ALA A 319 -1.82 10.01 5.70
CA ALA A 319 -3.02 9.51 5.03
C ALA A 319 -3.25 8.02 5.27
N GLN A 320 -2.20 7.20 5.23
CA GLN A 320 -2.28 5.77 5.57
C GLN A 320 -2.69 5.56 7.03
N ALA A 321 -2.17 6.36 7.96
CA ALA A 321 -2.55 6.32 9.37
C ALA A 321 -4.04 6.71 9.57
N LEU A 322 -4.52 7.79 8.94
CA LEU A 322 -5.93 8.17 8.98
C LEU A 322 -6.83 7.06 8.41
N LYS A 323 -6.43 6.46 7.27
CA LYS A 323 -7.16 5.34 6.66
C LYS A 323 -7.22 4.15 7.61
N ALA A 324 -6.10 3.77 8.23
CA ALA A 324 -6.06 2.67 9.20
C ALA A 324 -6.94 2.93 10.41
N GLY A 325 -6.93 4.15 10.93
CA GLY A 325 -7.81 4.56 12.03
C GLY A 325 -9.30 4.42 11.68
N LYS A 326 -9.70 4.85 10.48
CA LYS A 326 -11.08 4.66 9.99
C LYS A 326 -11.44 3.17 9.86
N MET A 327 -10.55 2.36 9.28
CA MET A 327 -10.77 0.93 9.11
C MET A 327 -10.85 0.19 10.45
N ALA A 328 -10.07 0.63 11.43
CA ALA A 328 -10.12 0.12 12.80
C ALA A 328 -11.32 0.65 13.60
N GLN A 329 -12.18 1.48 13.01
CA GLN A 329 -13.35 2.11 13.65
C GLN A 329 -12.98 2.91 14.91
N LEU A 330 -11.81 3.59 14.87
CA LEU A 330 -11.41 4.49 15.93
C LEU A 330 -12.25 5.79 15.87
N HIS A 331 -12.66 6.26 17.03
CA HIS A 331 -13.51 7.44 17.17
C HIS A 331 -12.69 8.64 17.67
N VAL A 332 -12.05 9.34 16.72
CA VAL A 332 -11.30 10.56 17.01
C VAL A 332 -11.99 11.75 16.34
N GLU A 333 -12.25 12.79 17.12
CA GLU A 333 -12.89 14.00 16.58
C GLU A 333 -12.07 14.57 15.41
N GLY A 334 -12.75 14.92 14.34
CA GLY A 334 -12.13 15.48 13.14
C GLY A 334 -11.54 14.44 12.16
N LEU A 335 -11.50 13.13 12.48
CA LEU A 335 -10.90 12.10 11.61
C LEU A 335 -11.51 12.08 10.20
N GLU A 336 -12.84 12.14 10.11
CA GLU A 336 -13.53 12.17 8.81
C GLU A 336 -13.25 13.45 8.03
N LYS A 337 -13.22 14.59 8.71
CA LYS A 337 -12.89 15.88 8.11
C LYS A 337 -11.45 15.89 7.61
N ALA A 338 -10.49 15.47 8.44
CA ALA A 338 -9.08 15.39 8.06
C ALA A 338 -8.86 14.47 6.85
N THR A 339 -9.56 13.32 6.80
CA THR A 339 -9.52 12.40 5.66
C THR A 339 -9.97 13.08 4.36
N LYS A 340 -11.07 13.83 4.39
CA LYS A 340 -11.58 14.58 3.21
C LYS A 340 -10.65 15.72 2.81
N GLN A 341 -10.10 16.44 3.78
CA GLN A 341 -9.16 17.53 3.52
C GLN A 341 -7.84 17.02 2.93
N ALA A 342 -7.36 15.84 3.34
CA ALA A 342 -6.14 15.23 2.79
C ALA A 342 -6.22 15.05 1.26
N ILE A 343 -7.39 14.71 0.71
CA ILE A 343 -7.59 14.63 -0.75
C ILE A 343 -7.29 15.98 -1.42
N GLN A 344 -7.72 17.08 -0.82
CA GLN A 344 -7.44 18.43 -1.36
C GLN A 344 -5.95 18.77 -1.25
N GLY A 345 -5.30 18.39 -0.16
CA GLY A 345 -3.85 18.55 0.01
C GLY A 345 -3.07 17.82 -1.10
N PHE A 346 -3.41 16.56 -1.39
CA PHE A 346 -2.79 15.84 -2.51
C PHE A 346 -3.06 16.48 -3.86
N LYS A 347 -4.28 16.96 -4.13
CA LYS A 347 -4.60 17.63 -5.39
C LYS A 347 -3.76 18.90 -5.63
N ARG A 348 -3.34 19.62 -4.58
CA ARG A 348 -2.45 20.78 -4.71
C ARG A 348 -1.04 20.40 -5.18
N ASN A 349 -0.58 19.22 -4.79
CA ASN A 349 0.73 18.69 -5.19
C ASN A 349 0.66 17.86 -6.48
N ALA A 350 -0.54 17.73 -7.08
CA ALA A 350 -0.72 17.01 -8.33
C ALA A 350 -0.37 17.88 -9.55
N GLY A 351 0.35 17.29 -10.49
CA GLY A 351 0.63 17.91 -11.79
C GLY A 351 -0.62 17.91 -12.70
N PRO A 352 -0.73 18.85 -13.65
CA PRO A 352 -1.89 18.96 -14.53
C PRO A 352 -2.10 17.73 -15.42
N ASN A 353 -1.03 17.03 -15.77
CA ASN A 353 -1.01 15.85 -16.62
C ASN A 353 -0.66 14.57 -15.83
N GLY A 354 -0.92 14.55 -14.53
CA GLY A 354 -0.54 13.49 -13.61
C GLY A 354 0.78 13.77 -12.90
N GLY A 355 1.12 12.84 -11.98
CA GLY A 355 2.26 12.99 -11.10
C GLY A 355 1.94 13.79 -9.85
N PHE A 356 2.80 13.62 -8.84
CA PHE A 356 2.75 14.35 -7.59
C PHE A 356 4.16 14.84 -7.24
N GLY A 357 4.27 16.13 -6.96
CA GLY A 357 5.54 16.73 -6.58
C GLY A 357 5.75 16.73 -5.07
N TYR A 358 6.85 17.34 -4.63
CA TYR A 358 7.26 17.37 -3.23
C TYR A 358 6.35 18.27 -2.37
N CYS A 359 6.41 19.58 -2.59
CA CYS A 359 5.57 20.58 -1.91
C CYS A 359 4.75 21.40 -2.90
N GLY A 360 4.38 20.83 -4.03
CA GLY A 360 3.62 21.44 -5.11
C GLY A 360 3.57 20.52 -6.31
N PRO A 361 2.96 20.96 -7.44
CA PRO A 361 2.85 20.15 -8.65
C PRO A 361 4.19 19.67 -9.17
N GLY A 362 4.27 18.38 -9.55
CA GLY A 362 5.49 17.79 -10.06
C GLY A 362 5.31 16.34 -10.49
N THR A 363 6.41 15.75 -10.96
CA THR A 363 6.49 14.35 -11.40
C THR A 363 7.67 13.67 -10.69
N GLY A 364 7.73 12.36 -10.73
CA GLY A 364 8.80 11.59 -10.11
C GLY A 364 8.30 10.56 -9.10
N GLY A 365 9.15 10.14 -8.18
CA GLY A 365 8.84 9.05 -7.26
C GLY A 365 7.63 9.28 -6.37
N LEU A 366 7.36 10.51 -5.96
CA LEU A 366 6.21 10.87 -5.13
C LEU A 366 4.87 10.72 -5.85
N THR A 367 4.88 10.52 -7.17
CA THR A 367 3.71 10.15 -7.96
C THR A 367 3.01 8.92 -7.39
N ALA A 368 3.76 7.89 -7.01
CA ALA A 368 3.18 6.70 -6.41
C ALA A 368 2.56 6.97 -5.02
N VAL A 369 3.19 7.83 -4.22
CA VAL A 369 2.69 8.21 -2.89
C VAL A 369 1.34 8.89 -3.00
N GLY A 370 1.23 9.95 -3.81
CA GLY A 370 -0.02 10.68 -3.99
C GLY A 370 -1.12 9.81 -4.61
N THR A 371 -0.77 9.00 -5.61
CA THR A 371 -1.71 8.08 -6.26
C THR A 371 -2.30 7.08 -5.28
N LEU A 372 -1.47 6.38 -4.50
CA LEU A 372 -1.96 5.42 -3.50
C LEU A 372 -2.86 6.10 -2.48
N CYS A 373 -2.42 7.24 -1.94
CA CYS A 373 -3.20 7.91 -0.91
C CYS A 373 -4.56 8.38 -1.42
N MET A 374 -4.62 8.92 -2.64
CA MET A 374 -5.90 9.25 -3.29
C MET A 374 -6.80 8.01 -3.44
N GLN A 375 -6.25 6.86 -3.86
CA GLN A 375 -7.01 5.60 -3.94
C GLN A 375 -7.54 5.17 -2.57
N LEU A 376 -6.68 5.15 -1.53
CA LEU A 376 -7.04 4.74 -0.17
C LEU A 376 -8.08 5.65 0.48
N LEU A 377 -8.07 6.94 0.15
CA LEU A 377 -9.00 7.93 0.68
C LEU A 377 -10.33 7.99 -0.08
N GLY A 378 -10.52 7.15 -1.10
CA GLY A 378 -11.77 7.06 -1.86
C GLY A 378 -11.86 8.02 -3.05
N ALA A 379 -10.73 8.49 -3.57
CA ALA A 379 -10.63 9.37 -4.72
C ALA A 379 -9.95 8.70 -5.93
N ALA A 380 -10.10 7.38 -6.07
CA ALA A 380 -9.48 6.57 -7.12
C ALA A 380 -9.95 6.93 -8.55
N ASP A 381 -11.16 7.48 -8.69
CA ASP A 381 -11.77 7.91 -9.94
C ASP A 381 -11.28 9.27 -10.46
N GLN A 382 -10.51 10.00 -9.64
CA GLN A 382 -10.03 11.32 -9.99
C GLN A 382 -9.02 11.28 -11.16
N LYS A 383 -9.01 12.33 -12.00
CA LYS A 383 -8.11 12.43 -13.15
C LYS A 383 -6.63 12.36 -12.75
N GLU A 384 -6.28 12.94 -11.60
CA GLU A 384 -4.93 12.95 -11.06
C GLU A 384 -4.43 11.51 -10.83
N VAL A 385 -5.28 10.62 -10.35
CA VAL A 385 -4.97 9.20 -10.15
C VAL A 385 -4.79 8.48 -11.49
N ARG A 386 -5.72 8.68 -12.44
CA ARG A 386 -5.66 8.01 -13.74
C ARG A 386 -4.40 8.40 -14.52
N PHE A 387 -4.12 9.69 -14.65
CA PHE A 387 -2.93 10.18 -15.35
C PHE A 387 -1.63 9.75 -14.67
N SER A 388 -1.62 9.70 -13.33
CA SER A 388 -0.47 9.21 -12.57
C SER A 388 -0.24 7.72 -12.76
N LEU A 389 -1.30 6.91 -12.85
CA LEU A 389 -1.18 5.49 -13.17
C LEU A 389 -0.61 5.28 -14.59
N ASP A 390 -1.09 6.06 -15.58
CA ASP A 390 -0.57 6.03 -16.95
C ASP A 390 0.92 6.40 -16.98
N MET A 391 1.32 7.43 -16.25
CA MET A 391 2.72 7.85 -16.11
C MET A 391 3.61 6.74 -15.52
N MET A 392 3.10 6.05 -14.50
CA MET A 392 3.83 4.96 -13.86
C MET A 392 3.93 3.70 -14.71
N ASP A 393 3.15 3.53 -15.80
CA ASP A 393 3.18 2.33 -16.65
C ASP A 393 4.57 2.04 -17.26
N SER A 394 5.42 3.06 -17.38
CA SER A 394 6.82 2.92 -17.79
C SER A 394 7.80 2.51 -16.68
N TRP A 395 7.35 2.47 -15.43
CA TRP A 395 8.25 2.18 -14.32
C TRP A 395 8.60 0.69 -14.24
N VAL A 396 9.87 0.41 -13.89
CA VAL A 396 10.39 -0.93 -13.65
C VAL A 396 11.02 -0.97 -12.26
N PRO A 397 10.63 -1.91 -11.39
CA PRO A 397 11.24 -2.05 -10.07
C PRO A 397 12.74 -2.37 -10.19
N SER A 398 13.56 -1.76 -9.33
CA SER A 398 14.99 -2.01 -9.25
C SER A 398 15.47 -1.93 -7.81
N MET A 399 16.42 -2.77 -7.45
CA MET A 399 17.16 -2.68 -6.17
C MET A 399 18.42 -1.84 -6.30
N ASP A 400 18.81 -1.45 -7.52
CA ASP A 400 20.01 -0.67 -7.78
C ASP A 400 19.84 0.79 -7.38
N LYS A 401 20.97 1.44 -7.13
CA LYS A 401 21.02 2.87 -6.83
C LYS A 401 20.68 3.68 -8.08
N GLY A 402 19.69 4.53 -7.97
CA GLY A 402 19.31 5.46 -9.01
C GLY A 402 17.84 5.41 -9.37
N GLY A 403 17.29 6.50 -9.85
CA GLY A 403 15.90 6.65 -10.21
C GLY A 403 14.97 6.77 -9.00
N ILE A 404 13.87 6.01 -9.01
CA ILE A 404 12.73 6.24 -8.13
C ILE A 404 12.95 5.68 -6.71
N GLY A 405 13.77 4.65 -6.53
CA GLY A 405 14.11 4.08 -5.23
C GLY A 405 13.03 3.19 -4.60
N GLN A 406 13.47 2.33 -3.67
CA GLN A 406 12.68 1.31 -2.97
C GLN A 406 11.41 1.88 -2.30
N TYR A 407 11.53 3.05 -1.70
CA TYR A 407 10.42 3.74 -1.05
C TYR A 407 9.24 3.97 -2.02
N HIS A 408 9.53 4.47 -3.23
CA HIS A 408 8.50 4.77 -4.22
C HIS A 408 7.87 3.49 -4.81
N TYR A 409 8.65 2.42 -4.95
CA TYR A 409 8.14 1.14 -5.43
C TYR A 409 7.18 0.48 -4.44
N TYR A 410 7.38 0.69 -3.13
CA TYR A 410 6.41 0.27 -2.11
C TYR A 410 5.02 0.86 -2.36
N TYR A 411 4.94 2.15 -2.68
CA TYR A 411 3.68 2.78 -3.04
C TYR A 411 3.18 2.35 -4.42
N ALA A 412 4.05 2.27 -5.41
CA ALA A 412 3.69 1.88 -6.76
C ALA A 412 3.10 0.47 -6.84
N THR A 413 3.65 -0.48 -6.06
CA THR A 413 3.13 -1.84 -5.96
C THR A 413 1.67 -1.85 -5.48
N GLN A 414 1.36 -1.09 -4.46
CA GLN A 414 0.00 -0.98 -3.94
C GLN A 414 -0.93 -0.25 -4.93
N CYS A 415 -0.47 0.84 -5.56
CA CYS A 415 -1.25 1.54 -6.57
C CYS A 415 -1.72 0.60 -7.69
N ARG A 416 -0.81 -0.22 -8.20
CA ARG A 416 -1.07 -1.14 -9.29
C ARG A 416 -1.94 -2.32 -8.85
N PHE A 417 -1.75 -2.80 -7.64
CA PHE A 417 -2.61 -3.81 -7.04
C PHE A 417 -4.07 -3.31 -6.95
N HIS A 418 -4.27 -2.09 -6.45
CA HIS A 418 -5.60 -1.47 -6.39
C HIS A 418 -6.18 -1.16 -7.77
N ALA A 419 -5.36 -0.79 -8.75
CA ALA A 419 -5.80 -0.59 -10.12
C ALA A 419 -6.20 -1.92 -10.80
N GLY A 420 -5.58 -3.04 -10.42
CA GLY A 420 -5.89 -4.38 -10.91
C GLY A 420 -5.57 -4.62 -12.39
N GLY A 421 -6.15 -5.67 -12.95
CA GLY A 421 -6.07 -5.99 -14.37
C GLY A 421 -4.64 -6.13 -14.91
N LYS A 422 -4.42 -5.67 -16.15
CA LYS A 422 -3.13 -5.76 -16.85
C LYS A 422 -2.01 -5.02 -16.08
N ARG A 423 -2.31 -3.83 -15.51
CA ARG A 423 -1.32 -3.05 -14.73
C ARG A 423 -0.77 -3.84 -13.55
N TRP A 424 -1.63 -4.56 -12.85
CA TRP A 424 -1.18 -5.40 -11.75
C TRP A 424 -0.41 -6.62 -12.25
N SER A 425 -0.92 -7.36 -13.24
CA SER A 425 -0.28 -8.60 -13.69
C SER A 425 1.14 -8.35 -14.24
N GLU A 426 1.35 -7.30 -15.01
CA GLU A 426 2.66 -6.92 -15.54
C GLU A 426 3.61 -6.48 -14.42
N TRP A 427 3.13 -5.63 -13.52
CA TRP A 427 3.93 -5.19 -12.37
C TRP A 427 4.34 -6.35 -11.48
N ASN A 428 3.42 -7.25 -11.17
CA ASN A 428 3.68 -8.41 -10.33
C ASN A 428 4.82 -9.28 -10.88
N ILE A 429 4.86 -9.51 -12.20
CA ILE A 429 5.95 -10.25 -12.85
C ILE A 429 7.28 -9.52 -12.65
N MET A 430 7.33 -8.22 -12.90
CA MET A 430 8.54 -7.41 -12.75
C MET A 430 8.99 -7.32 -11.29
N MET A 431 8.06 -7.11 -10.36
CA MET A 431 8.30 -7.04 -8.93
C MET A 431 8.92 -8.35 -8.40
N LYS A 432 8.35 -9.50 -8.73
CA LYS A 432 8.91 -10.79 -8.32
C LYS A 432 10.31 -11.02 -8.90
N LYS A 433 10.52 -10.70 -10.19
CA LYS A 433 11.83 -10.80 -10.83
C LYS A 433 12.88 -9.89 -10.18
N CYS A 434 12.46 -8.75 -9.62
CA CYS A 434 13.34 -7.83 -8.92
C CYS A 434 13.65 -8.32 -7.49
N TYR A 435 12.62 -8.56 -6.68
CA TYR A 435 12.81 -8.75 -5.23
C TYR A 435 13.20 -10.16 -4.82
N VAL A 436 12.69 -11.20 -5.49
CA VAL A 436 12.96 -12.59 -5.08
C VAL A 436 14.45 -12.93 -5.18
N PRO A 437 15.14 -12.70 -6.32
CA PRO A 437 16.57 -13.00 -6.43
C PRO A 437 17.48 -12.00 -5.70
N ALA A 438 16.99 -10.78 -5.39
CA ALA A 438 17.78 -9.75 -4.71
C ALA A 438 17.84 -9.93 -3.19
N GLN A 439 17.09 -10.86 -2.61
CA GLN A 439 17.16 -11.12 -1.19
C GLN A 439 18.53 -11.69 -0.79
N LYS A 440 19.20 -11.06 0.15
CA LYS A 440 20.42 -11.56 0.77
C LYS A 440 20.04 -12.64 1.79
N VAL A 441 20.32 -13.90 1.51
CA VAL A 441 19.91 -15.06 2.31
C VAL A 441 21.09 -15.60 3.09
N THR A 442 20.87 -15.88 4.39
CA THR A 442 21.80 -16.65 5.22
C THR A 442 21.19 -18.03 5.44
N PRO A 443 21.88 -19.12 5.05
CA PRO A 443 21.39 -20.49 5.21
C PRO A 443 21.10 -20.87 6.66
N ALA A 444 20.28 -21.88 6.87
CA ALA A 444 19.81 -22.29 8.19
C ALA A 444 20.94 -22.69 9.14
N ASP A 445 21.96 -23.38 8.66
CA ASP A 445 23.12 -23.85 9.41
C ASP A 445 24.02 -22.72 9.92
N SER A 446 24.02 -21.58 9.25
CA SER A 446 24.84 -20.39 9.55
C SER A 446 24.02 -19.19 10.01
N SER A 447 22.70 -19.27 9.96
CA SER A 447 21.80 -18.17 10.32
C SER A 447 21.86 -17.80 11.80
N GLY A 448 22.16 -18.75 12.68
CA GLY A 448 22.03 -18.60 14.13
C GLY A 448 20.60 -18.28 14.57
N TYR A 449 19.60 -18.64 13.78
CA TYR A 449 18.18 -18.47 14.08
C TYR A 449 17.50 -19.84 14.22
N VAL A 450 16.79 -20.01 15.33
CA VAL A 450 16.00 -21.21 15.62
C VAL A 450 14.54 -20.78 15.80
N ASP A 451 13.62 -21.48 15.15
CA ASP A 451 12.19 -21.19 15.27
C ASP A 451 11.60 -21.68 16.61
N HIS A 452 10.31 -21.47 16.81
CA HIS A 452 9.60 -21.87 18.03
C HIS A 452 9.51 -23.39 18.25
N LYS A 453 9.86 -24.21 17.24
CA LYS A 453 9.91 -25.68 17.32
C LYS A 453 11.33 -26.19 17.53
N GLY A 454 12.31 -25.34 17.69
CA GLY A 454 13.71 -25.70 17.83
C GLY A 454 14.42 -26.04 16.53
N VAL A 455 13.87 -25.69 15.37
CA VAL A 455 14.44 -25.99 14.06
C VAL A 455 15.20 -24.77 13.53
N ALA A 456 16.46 -24.99 13.12
CA ALA A 456 17.25 -23.97 12.46
C ALA A 456 16.58 -23.52 11.14
N GLN A 457 16.52 -22.23 10.90
CA GLN A 457 15.82 -21.65 9.76
C GLN A 457 16.68 -20.65 9.01
N GLU A 458 16.43 -20.53 7.71
CA GLU A 458 17.00 -19.46 6.89
C GLU A 458 16.45 -18.10 7.33
N ILE A 459 17.31 -17.07 7.25
CA ILE A 459 16.93 -15.68 7.38
C ILE A 459 17.33 -14.92 6.12
N GLY A 460 16.67 -13.79 5.85
CA GLY A 460 17.03 -13.00 4.67
C GLY A 460 16.58 -11.56 4.80
N TYR A 461 17.27 -10.68 4.09
CA TYR A 461 16.98 -9.25 4.11
C TYR A 461 17.27 -8.62 2.75
N TRP A 462 16.79 -7.40 2.57
CA TRP A 462 17.12 -6.58 1.41
C TRP A 462 17.85 -5.32 1.86
N GLU A 463 18.73 -4.87 1.03
CA GLU A 463 19.48 -3.65 1.22
C GLU A 463 19.86 -3.08 -0.13
N ASN A 464 19.46 -1.86 -0.40
CA ASN A 464 19.90 -1.11 -1.57
C ASN A 464 21.00 -0.10 -1.19
N ASN A 465 21.53 0.59 -2.20
CA ASN A 465 22.61 1.56 -2.02
C ASN A 465 22.10 3.01 -1.80
N ASP A 466 20.81 3.20 -1.52
CA ASP A 466 20.25 4.52 -1.22
C ASP A 466 20.74 4.99 0.16
N GLN A 467 21.04 6.29 0.27
CA GLN A 467 21.54 6.88 1.52
C GLN A 467 20.41 7.33 2.46
N HIS A 468 19.15 7.25 2.03
CA HIS A 468 18.00 7.68 2.83
C HIS A 468 17.42 6.52 3.65
N GLY A 469 17.11 6.81 4.91
CA GLY A 469 16.47 5.88 5.83
C GLY A 469 17.43 4.87 6.49
N ASP A 470 16.86 4.03 7.35
CA ASP A 470 17.61 3.02 8.12
C ASP A 470 17.75 1.72 7.34
N ARG A 471 18.89 1.52 6.75
CA ARG A 471 19.26 0.29 6.03
C ARG A 471 19.91 -0.73 6.98
N PRO A 472 19.67 -2.03 6.81
CA PRO A 472 18.76 -2.69 5.86
C PRO A 472 17.33 -2.87 6.38
N VAL A 473 16.99 -2.37 7.58
CA VAL A 473 15.67 -2.59 8.21
C VAL A 473 14.54 -2.04 7.35
N MET A 474 14.67 -0.79 6.89
CA MET A 474 13.64 -0.16 6.06
C MET A 474 13.43 -0.91 4.74
N ASP A 475 14.50 -1.27 4.05
CA ASP A 475 14.40 -2.01 2.78
C ASP A 475 13.75 -3.37 2.97
N THR A 476 14.11 -4.07 4.04
CA THR A 476 13.53 -5.38 4.35
C THR A 476 12.04 -5.28 4.63
N CYS A 477 11.60 -4.31 5.42
CA CYS A 477 10.19 -4.08 5.67
C CYS A 477 9.44 -3.72 4.38
N LEU A 478 9.96 -2.77 3.59
CA LEU A 478 9.29 -2.31 2.38
C LEU A 478 9.22 -3.38 1.29
N ALA A 479 10.28 -4.19 1.12
CA ALA A 479 10.29 -5.30 0.18
C ALA A 479 9.31 -6.42 0.61
N ALA A 480 9.34 -6.82 1.88
CA ALA A 480 8.42 -7.82 2.42
C ALA A 480 6.96 -7.36 2.29
N LEU A 481 6.65 -6.10 2.59
CA LEU A 481 5.31 -5.54 2.45
C LEU A 481 4.82 -5.53 0.99
N GLN A 482 5.70 -5.36 0.01
CA GLN A 482 5.35 -5.48 -1.41
C GLN A 482 5.03 -6.93 -1.78
N LEU A 483 5.82 -7.90 -1.30
CA LEU A 483 5.58 -9.33 -1.53
C LEU A 483 4.37 -9.88 -0.77
N MET A 484 3.84 -9.15 0.21
CA MET A 484 2.62 -9.47 0.96
C MET A 484 1.36 -8.77 0.45
N VAL A 485 1.45 -7.95 -0.59
CA VAL A 485 0.32 -7.18 -1.11
C VAL A 485 -0.87 -8.07 -1.49
N TYR A 486 -0.64 -9.31 -1.89
CA TYR A 486 -1.65 -10.29 -2.31
C TYR A 486 -2.74 -10.57 -1.28
N TYR A 487 -2.38 -10.57 -0.01
CA TYR A 487 -3.27 -10.90 1.11
C TYR A 487 -3.36 -9.79 2.16
N ARG A 488 -2.52 -8.75 2.06
CA ARG A 488 -2.58 -7.60 2.96
C ARG A 488 -3.77 -6.71 2.67
N TYR A 489 -4.12 -6.52 1.40
CA TYR A 489 -5.17 -5.63 0.96
C TYR A 489 -6.18 -6.35 0.09
N LEU A 490 -7.46 -5.97 0.23
CA LEU A 490 -8.43 -6.23 -0.80
C LEU A 490 -8.40 -5.09 -1.82
N PRO A 491 -8.54 -5.37 -3.14
CA PRO A 491 -8.64 -4.32 -4.14
C PRO A 491 -9.83 -3.42 -3.83
N THR A 492 -9.57 -2.18 -3.41
CA THR A 492 -10.62 -1.26 -2.92
C THR A 492 -11.36 -0.53 -4.04
N THR A 493 -10.90 -0.66 -5.28
CA THR A 493 -11.38 0.12 -6.43
C THR A 493 -12.41 -0.58 -7.30
N SER A 494 -12.76 -1.84 -7.00
CA SER A 494 -13.78 -2.56 -7.77
C SER A 494 -14.95 -3.02 -6.90
N ALA A 495 -16.16 -2.93 -7.44
CA ALA A 495 -17.36 -3.57 -6.88
C ALA A 495 -17.18 -5.09 -6.69
N SER A 496 -16.13 -5.66 -7.27
CA SER A 496 -15.69 -7.04 -7.12
C SER A 496 -14.95 -7.34 -5.81
N ALA A 497 -14.59 -6.36 -4.99
CA ALA A 497 -13.89 -6.61 -3.72
C ALA A 497 -14.72 -7.50 -2.78
N ILE A 498 -16.03 -7.28 -2.70
CA ILE A 498 -16.96 -8.11 -1.91
C ILE A 498 -17.08 -9.51 -2.51
N LYS A 499 -17.20 -9.63 -3.85
CA LYS A 499 -17.25 -10.94 -4.54
C LYS A 499 -15.94 -11.72 -4.40
N VAL A 500 -14.79 -11.03 -4.43
CA VAL A 500 -13.47 -11.63 -4.20
C VAL A 500 -13.37 -12.24 -2.81
N GLU A 501 -13.91 -11.58 -1.79
CA GLU A 501 -13.91 -12.08 -0.43
C GLU A 501 -14.80 -13.33 -0.28
N GLU A 502 -15.98 -13.34 -0.93
CA GLU A 502 -16.86 -14.51 -0.95
C GLU A 502 -16.21 -15.69 -1.69
N GLU A 503 -15.60 -15.48 -2.86
CA GLU A 503 -14.90 -16.53 -3.61
C GLU A 503 -13.70 -17.12 -2.84
N ILE A 504 -12.94 -16.29 -2.11
CA ILE A 504 -11.83 -16.77 -1.27
C ILE A 504 -12.36 -17.61 -0.11
N LYS A 505 -13.48 -17.22 0.51
CA LYS A 505 -14.11 -18.00 1.60
C LYS A 505 -14.64 -19.34 1.13
N VAL A 506 -15.28 -19.39 -0.04
CA VAL A 506 -15.78 -20.64 -0.65
C VAL A 506 -14.62 -21.56 -0.97
N SER A 507 -13.56 -21.05 -1.61
CA SER A 507 -12.37 -21.86 -1.93
C SER A 507 -11.61 -22.37 -0.69
N ALA A 508 -11.68 -21.68 0.44
CA ALA A 508 -11.08 -22.13 1.70
C ALA A 508 -11.94 -23.17 2.40
N GLY A 509 -13.27 -23.05 2.35
CA GLY A 509 -14.21 -24.03 2.91
C GLY A 509 -14.15 -25.39 2.24
N ASP A 510 -14.00 -25.44 0.92
CA ASP A 510 -13.88 -26.69 0.14
C ASP A 510 -12.58 -27.48 0.41
N LYS A 511 -11.61 -26.90 1.14
CA LYS A 511 -10.32 -27.55 1.48
C LYS A 511 -10.23 -28.07 2.90
N GLU A 512 -11.20 -27.79 3.77
CA GLU A 512 -11.21 -28.33 5.13
C GLU A 512 -11.51 -29.85 5.19
N ASP A 513 -12.06 -30.43 4.12
CA ASP A 513 -12.34 -31.87 4.03
C ASP A 513 -11.18 -32.71 3.49
N ILE A 514 -10.04 -32.11 3.12
CA ILE A 514 -8.85 -32.87 2.74
C ILE A 514 -7.97 -33.06 3.98
N LYS A 515 -8.22 -34.15 4.71
CA LYS A 515 -7.28 -34.70 5.69
C LYS A 515 -5.96 -34.97 5.00
N VAL A 516 -4.97 -34.13 5.19
CA VAL A 516 -3.58 -34.44 4.83
C VAL A 516 -3.05 -35.40 5.87
N ASP A 517 -2.97 -36.66 5.50
CA ASP A 517 -2.27 -37.70 6.24
C ASP A 517 -0.79 -37.30 6.35
N ALA A 518 -0.37 -36.92 7.55
CA ALA A 518 1.00 -36.51 7.85
C ALA A 518 1.85 -37.75 8.13
N GLY A 519 1.99 -38.61 7.12
CA GLY A 519 2.88 -39.75 7.10
C GLY A 519 3.73 -39.75 5.84
N ASN A 520 5.03 -39.48 5.99
CA ASN A 520 6.10 -39.60 5.00
C ASN A 520 6.25 -38.42 4.01
N LEU A 521 7.06 -37.44 4.43
CA LEU A 521 8.25 -36.98 3.65
C LEU A 521 9.16 -36.17 4.59
#